data_99c4bb9f7b88a59834f2035a7d746e44
#
_entry.id   99c4bb9f7b88a59834f2035a7d746e44
#
_cell.length_a   1.000
_cell.length_b   1.000
_cell.length_c   1.000
_cell.angle_alpha   90.00
_cell.angle_beta   90.00
_cell.angle_gamma   90.00
#
_symmetry.space_group_name_H-M   'P 1'
#
loop_
_entity.id
_entity.type
_entity.pdbx_description
1 polymer ?
#
loop_
_entity_poly.entity_id
_entity_poly.type
_entity_poly.pdbx_seq_one_letter_code
_entity_poly.pdbx_strand_id
1 'polypeptide(L)'
;MKCFHPLEEQTFRGGSKTNAGKDRIVPIHHLIYPLVEKRYREAKRLNSPRLFNIQTFVEGDFSFIYYELYARQFKVIINRLALDSRHHTHDCRKTFVTMAKRANVDEYAIKRIIGHQIANLTERVYTDRSIDWLRSEIEKIH
;
A
#
# COMPACT_ATOMS: atom_id res chain seq x y z
N MET A 1 5.66 8.85 -0.54
CA MET A 1 5.33 7.86 -1.57
C MET A 1 5.00 8.63 -2.84
N LYS A 2 5.87 8.61 -3.84
CA LYS A 2 5.58 9.23 -5.13
C LYS A 2 4.57 8.34 -5.84
N CYS A 3 3.40 8.83 -6.15
CA CYS A 3 2.40 8.09 -6.94
C CYS A 3 2.71 8.27 -8.42
N PHE A 4 3.02 7.18 -9.08
CA PHE A 4 3.01 7.10 -10.53
C PHE A 4 1.65 6.52 -10.97
N HIS A 5 0.98 7.18 -11.90
CA HIS A 5 -0.20 6.79 -12.67
C HIS A 5 -0.94 5.52 -12.16
N PRO A 6 -1.59 5.56 -10.98
CA PRO A 6 -2.24 4.36 -10.45
C PRO A 6 -3.46 3.94 -11.29
N LEU A 7 -3.93 4.78 -12.20
CA LEU A 7 -5.13 4.51 -12.97
C LEU A 7 -4.88 3.69 -14.24
N GLU A 8 -3.73 3.85 -14.91
CA GLU A 8 -3.46 3.13 -16.16
C GLU A 8 -3.06 1.68 -15.92
N GLU A 9 -2.25 1.41 -14.89
CA GLU A 9 -1.77 0.07 -14.59
C GLU A 9 -2.39 -0.52 -13.31
N GLN A 10 -3.24 0.22 -12.60
CA GLN A 10 -3.79 -0.16 -11.28
C GLN A 10 -2.71 -0.65 -10.31
N THR A 11 -1.61 0.09 -10.22
CA THR A 11 -0.46 -0.26 -9.39
C THR A 11 0.02 0.89 -8.53
N PHE A 12 0.65 0.56 -7.42
CA PHE A 12 1.50 1.48 -6.67
C PHE A 12 2.96 1.22 -6.99
N ARG A 13 3.73 2.29 -7.18
CA ARG A 13 5.18 2.20 -7.20
C ARG A 13 5.75 2.92 -5.97
N GLY A 14 6.64 2.29 -5.25
CA GLY A 14 7.25 2.94 -4.09
C GLY A 14 8.09 2.03 -3.22
N GLY A 15 8.57 2.61 -2.14
CA GLY A 15 9.52 2.01 -1.21
C GLY A 15 10.88 2.67 -1.35
N SER A 16 11.48 3.02 -0.19
CA SER A 16 12.77 3.72 -0.16
C SER A 16 13.65 3.26 0.97
N LYS A 17 13.10 2.50 1.92
CA LYS A 17 13.77 2.19 3.19
C LYS A 17 14.76 1.03 3.10
N THR A 18 14.55 0.10 2.18
CA THR A 18 15.42 -1.07 1.98
C THR A 18 15.63 -1.30 0.49
N ASN A 19 16.77 -1.89 0.11
CA ASN A 19 17.05 -2.23 -1.29
C ASN A 19 15.99 -3.16 -1.88
N ALA A 20 15.49 -4.13 -1.12
CA ALA A 20 14.45 -5.05 -1.56
C ALA A 20 13.07 -4.38 -1.74
N GLY A 21 12.83 -3.28 -1.03
CA GLY A 21 11.56 -2.53 -1.12
C GLY A 21 11.62 -1.34 -2.07
N LYS A 22 12.81 -0.97 -2.56
CA LYS A 22 12.99 0.19 -3.43
C LYS A 22 12.25 0.00 -4.76
N ASP A 23 11.51 1.02 -5.16
CA ASP A 23 10.80 1.09 -6.45
C ASP A 23 9.91 -0.13 -6.78
N ARG A 24 9.48 -0.90 -5.74
CA ARG A 24 8.60 -2.04 -5.96
C ARG A 24 7.27 -1.62 -6.55
N ILE A 25 6.75 -2.44 -7.43
CA ILE A 25 5.42 -2.29 -8.00
C ILE A 25 4.48 -3.24 -7.26
N VAL A 26 3.35 -2.70 -6.80
CA VAL A 26 2.32 -3.43 -6.04
C VAL A 26 0.98 -3.22 -6.73
N PRO A 27 0.31 -4.28 -7.22
CA PRO A 27 -1.04 -4.18 -7.76
C PRO A 27 -2.02 -3.66 -6.70
N ILE A 28 -3.01 -2.91 -7.15
CA ILE A 28 -4.09 -2.42 -6.30
C ILE A 28 -5.22 -3.42 -6.36
N HIS A 29 -5.57 -4.00 -5.22
CA HIS A 29 -6.70 -4.93 -5.10
C HIS A 29 -8.02 -4.24 -5.46
N HIS A 30 -8.93 -4.95 -6.15
CA HIS A 30 -10.18 -4.36 -6.64
C HIS A 30 -11.03 -3.70 -5.54
N LEU A 31 -11.08 -4.27 -4.33
CA LEU A 31 -11.86 -3.71 -3.21
C LEU A 31 -11.37 -2.32 -2.74
N ILE A 32 -10.07 -2.04 -2.86
CA ILE A 32 -9.52 -0.74 -2.45
C ILE A 32 -9.34 0.22 -3.62
N TYR A 33 -9.46 -0.25 -4.85
CA TYR A 33 -9.25 0.56 -6.04
C TYR A 33 -10.12 1.83 -6.07
N PRO A 34 -11.44 1.79 -5.78
CA PRO A 34 -12.27 3.00 -5.78
C PRO A 34 -11.80 4.05 -4.76
N LEU A 35 -11.28 3.62 -3.60
CA LEU A 35 -10.76 4.51 -2.58
C LEU A 35 -9.45 5.18 -3.04
N VAL A 36 -8.58 4.41 -3.69
CA VAL A 36 -7.31 4.90 -4.25
C VAL A 36 -7.58 5.88 -5.38
N GLU A 37 -8.49 5.55 -6.28
CA GLU A 37 -8.90 6.41 -7.39
C GLU A 37 -9.43 7.75 -6.89
N LYS A 38 -10.32 7.74 -5.90
CA LYS A 38 -10.83 8.96 -5.27
C LYS A 38 -9.68 9.84 -4.74
N ARG A 39 -8.72 9.26 -4.02
CA ARG A 39 -7.56 9.99 -3.49
C ARG A 39 -6.62 10.49 -4.57
N TYR A 40 -6.46 9.73 -5.64
CA TYR A 40 -5.66 10.16 -6.78
C TYR A 40 -6.28 11.36 -7.51
N ARG A 41 -7.59 11.34 -7.76
CA ARG A 41 -8.32 12.47 -8.36
C ARG A 41 -8.22 13.73 -7.48
N GLU A 42 -8.33 13.57 -6.17
CA GLU A 42 -8.14 14.66 -5.21
C GLU A 42 -6.71 15.23 -5.27
N ALA A 43 -5.69 14.37 -5.26
CA ALA A 43 -4.29 14.79 -5.39
C ALA A 43 -4.04 15.53 -6.72
N LYS A 44 -4.62 15.06 -7.82
CA LYS A 44 -4.57 15.76 -9.12
C LYS A 44 -5.19 17.15 -9.05
N ARG A 45 -6.38 17.27 -8.48
CA ARG A 45 -7.07 18.56 -8.31
C ARG A 45 -6.24 19.54 -7.48
N LEU A 46 -5.53 19.06 -6.47
CA LEU A 46 -4.65 19.86 -5.61
C LEU A 46 -3.26 20.09 -6.21
N ASN A 47 -2.97 19.56 -7.40
CA ASN A 47 -1.63 19.52 -8.00
C ASN A 47 -0.56 18.99 -7.03
N SER A 48 -0.92 18.00 -6.19
CA SER A 48 -0.05 17.43 -5.18
C SER A 48 0.76 16.26 -5.73
N PRO A 49 2.06 16.17 -5.40
CA PRO A 49 2.88 15.02 -5.77
C PRO A 49 2.64 13.80 -4.88
N ARG A 50 1.70 13.85 -3.95
CA ARG A 50 1.41 12.78 -2.99
C ARG A 50 -0.05 12.36 -3.03
N LEU A 51 -0.32 11.08 -2.80
CA LEU A 51 -1.66 10.51 -2.81
C LEU A 51 -2.50 10.99 -1.61
N PHE A 52 -1.89 11.07 -0.43
CA PHE A 52 -2.58 11.42 0.81
C PHE A 52 -2.29 12.86 1.20
N ASN A 53 -3.31 13.68 1.17
CA ASN A 53 -3.26 15.09 1.48
C ASN A 53 -4.36 15.44 2.49
N ILE A 54 -4.15 16.54 3.21
CA ILE A 54 -5.14 17.20 4.03
C ILE A 54 -5.41 18.54 3.38
N GLN A 55 -6.68 18.81 3.09
CA GLN A 55 -7.08 20.14 2.66
C GLN A 55 -6.91 21.10 3.83
N THR A 56 -6.25 22.22 3.61
CA THR A 56 -6.14 23.28 4.60
C THR A 56 -7.38 24.18 4.51
N PHE A 57 -7.53 25.12 5.45
CA PHE A 57 -8.63 26.08 5.43
C PHE A 57 -8.46 27.16 4.34
N VAL A 58 -7.31 27.23 3.70
CA VAL A 58 -7.05 28.14 2.58
C VAL A 58 -7.38 27.42 1.28
N GLU A 59 -8.20 28.01 0.46
CA GLU A 59 -8.59 27.46 -0.83
C GLU A 59 -7.36 27.29 -1.73
N GLY A 60 -7.20 26.10 -2.29
CA GLY A 60 -6.04 25.75 -3.12
C GLY A 60 -4.77 25.34 -2.36
N ASP A 61 -4.77 25.44 -1.03
CA ASP A 61 -3.66 24.96 -0.22
C ASP A 61 -3.92 23.54 0.33
N PHE A 62 -2.86 22.79 0.57
CA PHE A 62 -2.90 21.46 1.13
C PHE A 62 -1.65 21.16 1.95
N SER A 63 -1.78 20.25 2.92
CA SER A 63 -0.63 19.69 3.61
C SER A 63 -0.56 18.18 3.43
N PHE A 64 0.65 17.63 3.51
CA PHE A 64 0.86 16.19 3.41
C PHE A 64 0.50 15.50 4.72
N ILE A 65 -0.07 14.29 4.61
CA ILE A 65 -0.21 13.42 5.78
C ILE A 65 1.19 12.90 6.14
N TYR A 66 1.70 13.34 7.28
CA TYR A 66 2.95 12.84 7.87
C TYR A 66 2.65 11.71 8.86
N TYR A 67 3.70 10.99 9.25
CA TYR A 67 3.55 9.75 10.00
C TYR A 67 2.81 9.94 11.34
N GLU A 68 3.14 10.97 12.10
CA GLU A 68 2.56 11.25 13.41
C GLU A 68 1.05 11.49 13.32
N LEU A 69 0.61 12.23 12.31
CA LEU A 69 -0.81 12.46 12.06
C LEU A 69 -1.50 11.16 11.67
N TYR A 70 -0.90 10.37 10.78
CA TYR A 70 -1.42 9.06 10.41
C TYR A 70 -1.55 8.15 11.63
N ALA A 71 -0.52 8.07 12.48
CA ALA A 71 -0.53 7.25 13.69
C ALA A 71 -1.61 7.71 14.69
N ARG A 72 -1.80 9.02 14.84
CA ARG A 72 -2.86 9.59 15.67
C ARG A 72 -4.25 9.24 15.15
N GLN A 73 -4.50 9.38 13.85
CA GLN A 73 -5.78 9.01 13.25
C GLN A 73 -6.05 7.51 13.36
N PHE A 74 -5.01 6.68 13.21
CA PHE A 74 -5.10 5.25 13.42
C PHE A 74 -5.59 4.93 14.86
N LYS A 75 -5.02 5.58 15.88
CA LYS A 75 -5.47 5.40 17.27
C LYS A 75 -6.93 5.82 17.49
N VAL A 76 -7.38 6.88 16.84
CA VAL A 76 -8.80 7.28 16.89
C VAL A 76 -9.70 6.16 16.34
N ILE A 77 -9.30 5.52 15.24
CA ILE A 77 -10.05 4.41 14.64
C ILE A 77 -10.05 3.20 15.58
N ILE A 78 -8.89 2.81 16.12
CA ILE A 78 -8.77 1.70 17.07
C ILE A 78 -9.72 1.90 18.27
N ASN A 79 -9.74 3.09 18.85
CA ASN A 79 -10.61 3.41 19.98
C ASN A 79 -12.10 3.39 19.61
N ARG A 80 -12.47 3.95 18.45
CA ARG A 80 -13.86 3.94 17.97
C ARG A 80 -14.40 2.54 17.70
N LEU A 81 -13.55 1.65 17.26
CA LEU A 81 -13.90 0.26 16.99
C LEU A 81 -13.76 -0.64 18.23
N ALA A 82 -13.45 -0.08 19.39
CA ALA A 82 -13.19 -0.81 20.64
C ALA A 82 -12.17 -1.96 20.48
N LEU A 83 -11.18 -1.77 19.63
CA LEU A 83 -10.10 -2.73 19.44
C LEU A 83 -9.02 -2.56 20.51
N ASP A 84 -8.16 -3.58 20.67
CA ASP A 84 -7.07 -3.52 21.63
C ASP A 84 -6.18 -2.28 21.41
N SER A 85 -6.04 -1.47 22.44
CA SER A 85 -5.28 -0.21 22.41
C SER A 85 -3.78 -0.40 22.08
N ARG A 86 -3.24 -1.64 22.20
CA ARG A 86 -1.87 -2.00 21.84
C ARG A 86 -1.65 -2.03 20.32
N HIS A 87 -2.71 -2.07 19.52
CA HIS A 87 -2.58 -2.01 18.07
C HIS A 87 -1.92 -0.72 17.60
N HIS A 88 -1.04 -0.86 16.60
CA HIS A 88 -0.31 0.23 15.97
C HIS A 88 -0.29 0.07 14.44
N THR A 89 0.14 1.09 13.74
CA THR A 89 0.09 1.16 12.26
C THR A 89 0.81 0.01 11.56
N HIS A 90 1.85 -0.58 12.17
CA HIS A 90 2.57 -1.72 11.58
C HIS A 90 1.76 -3.02 11.59
N ASP A 91 0.74 -3.12 12.44
CA ASP A 91 -0.11 -4.31 12.50
C ASP A 91 -0.96 -4.48 11.24
N CYS A 92 -1.25 -3.39 10.50
CA CYS A 92 -1.86 -3.50 9.18
C CYS A 92 -1.05 -4.39 8.21
N ARG A 93 0.29 -4.30 8.28
CA ARG A 93 1.19 -5.17 7.48
C ARG A 93 1.09 -6.62 7.94
N LYS A 94 1.07 -6.88 9.25
CA LYS A 94 0.93 -8.24 9.80
C LYS A 94 -0.41 -8.84 9.42
N THR A 95 -1.48 -8.03 9.52
CA THR A 95 -2.84 -8.43 9.12
C THR A 95 -2.87 -8.82 7.65
N PHE A 96 -2.30 -8.00 6.77
CA PHE A 96 -2.19 -8.31 5.35
C PHE A 96 -1.50 -9.66 5.11
N VAL A 97 -0.34 -9.91 5.74
CA VAL A 97 0.39 -11.18 5.60
C VAL A 97 -0.46 -12.36 6.09
N THR A 98 -1.17 -12.19 7.19
CA THR A 98 -2.05 -13.24 7.73
C THR A 98 -3.21 -13.55 6.78
N MET A 99 -3.88 -12.52 6.26
CA MET A 99 -4.97 -12.68 5.29
C MET A 99 -4.47 -13.33 4.00
N ALA A 100 -3.34 -12.86 3.47
CA ALA A 100 -2.73 -13.41 2.27
C ALA A 100 -2.38 -14.91 2.42
N LYS A 101 -1.81 -15.30 3.55
CA LYS A 101 -1.52 -16.72 3.84
C LYS A 101 -2.80 -17.55 3.96
N ARG A 102 -3.86 -17.03 4.59
CA ARG A 102 -5.15 -17.72 4.67
C ARG A 102 -5.81 -17.90 3.30
N ALA A 103 -5.61 -16.94 2.40
CA ALA A 103 -6.09 -16.99 1.03
C ALA A 103 -5.18 -17.80 0.07
N ASN A 104 -4.16 -18.50 0.60
CA ASN A 104 -3.18 -19.25 -0.19
C ASN A 104 -2.48 -18.40 -1.28
N VAL A 105 -2.20 -17.14 -0.97
CA VAL A 105 -1.35 -16.29 -1.81
C VAL A 105 0.07 -16.84 -1.79
N ASP A 106 0.70 -16.92 -2.95
CA ASP A 106 2.08 -17.40 -3.09
C ASP A 106 3.05 -16.61 -2.20
N GLU A 107 3.94 -17.29 -1.51
CA GLU A 107 4.84 -16.66 -0.54
C GLU A 107 5.80 -15.65 -1.18
N TYR A 108 6.24 -15.90 -2.42
CA TYR A 108 7.05 -14.95 -3.17
C TYR A 108 6.25 -13.66 -3.47
N ALA A 109 4.95 -13.80 -3.84
CA ALA A 109 4.07 -12.65 -4.04
C ALA A 109 3.94 -11.82 -2.76
N ILE A 110 3.71 -12.49 -1.61
CA ILE A 110 3.65 -11.81 -0.30
C ILE A 110 4.95 -11.05 -0.04
N LYS A 111 6.11 -11.69 -0.14
CA LYS A 111 7.42 -11.06 0.07
C LYS A 111 7.63 -9.86 -0.84
N ARG A 112 7.27 -9.97 -2.12
CA ARG A 112 7.41 -8.91 -3.12
C ARG A 112 6.51 -7.71 -2.80
N ILE A 113 5.24 -7.97 -2.45
CA ILE A 113 4.27 -6.93 -2.08
C ILE A 113 4.70 -6.16 -0.84
N ILE A 114 5.14 -6.85 0.21
CA ILE A 114 5.58 -6.21 1.46
C ILE A 114 7.02 -5.67 1.40
N GLY A 115 7.79 -5.98 0.35
CA GLY A 115 9.16 -5.51 0.17
C GLY A 115 10.16 -6.18 1.13
N HIS A 116 9.97 -7.45 1.42
CA HIS A 116 10.95 -8.27 2.12
C HIS A 116 12.03 -8.78 1.16
N GLN A 117 13.21 -9.00 1.70
CA GLN A 117 14.31 -9.60 0.94
C GLN A 117 13.96 -11.03 0.56
N ILE A 118 14.16 -11.36 -0.71
CA ILE A 118 14.04 -12.71 -1.24
C ILE A 118 15.43 -13.31 -1.22
N ALA A 119 15.68 -14.16 -0.24
CA ALA A 119 17.01 -14.74 0.02
C ALA A 119 17.38 -15.82 -1.01
N ASN A 120 16.39 -16.49 -1.61
CA ASN A 120 16.64 -17.55 -2.58
C ASN A 120 17.00 -16.94 -3.94
N LEU A 121 18.23 -17.20 -4.39
CA LEU A 121 18.75 -16.73 -5.68
C LEU A 121 17.91 -17.25 -6.84
N THR A 122 17.47 -18.50 -6.77
CA THR A 122 16.63 -19.15 -7.79
C THR A 122 15.27 -18.44 -7.92
N GLU A 123 14.61 -18.15 -6.82
CA GLU A 123 13.36 -17.38 -6.83
C GLU A 123 13.55 -15.97 -7.41
N ARG A 124 14.69 -15.35 -7.15
CA ARG A 124 14.96 -13.97 -7.58
C ARG A 124 15.33 -13.86 -9.06
N VAL A 125 16.04 -14.84 -9.60
CA VAL A 125 16.64 -14.77 -10.95
C VAL A 125 15.82 -15.51 -12.00
N TYR A 126 15.18 -16.61 -11.63
CA TYR A 126 14.51 -17.50 -12.60
C TYR A 126 12.99 -17.36 -12.64
N THR A 127 12.40 -16.54 -11.82
CA THR A 127 10.95 -16.28 -11.87
C THR A 127 10.68 -14.88 -12.39
N ASP A 128 10.60 -14.73 -13.69
CA ASP A 128 10.03 -13.55 -14.35
C ASP A 128 8.50 -13.60 -14.17
N ARG A 129 8.05 -13.25 -12.98
CA ARG A 129 6.63 -13.22 -12.65
C ARG A 129 6.09 -11.83 -12.96
N SER A 130 5.20 -11.77 -13.96
CA SER A 130 4.60 -10.55 -14.45
C SER A 130 3.78 -9.83 -13.37
N ILE A 131 3.47 -8.56 -13.62
CA ILE A 131 2.55 -7.77 -12.80
C ILE A 131 1.15 -8.40 -12.76
N ASP A 132 0.71 -9.01 -13.86
CA ASP A 132 -0.60 -9.65 -13.95
C ASP A 132 -0.67 -10.91 -13.08
N TRP A 133 0.40 -11.68 -13.03
CA TRP A 133 0.49 -12.77 -12.07
C TRP A 133 0.41 -12.25 -10.62
N LEU A 134 1.16 -11.20 -10.29
CA LEU A 134 1.13 -10.61 -8.95
C LEU A 134 -0.27 -10.05 -8.61
N ARG A 135 -1.00 -9.55 -9.62
CA ARG A 135 -2.39 -9.13 -9.51
C ARG A 135 -3.29 -10.32 -9.20
N SER A 136 -3.19 -11.41 -9.96
CA SER A 136 -3.98 -12.61 -9.70
C SER A 136 -3.75 -13.18 -8.29
N GLU A 137 -2.53 -13.04 -7.77
CA GLU A 137 -2.21 -13.48 -6.42
C GLU A 137 -2.89 -12.61 -5.34
N ILE A 138 -2.84 -11.27 -5.47
CA ILE A 138 -3.45 -10.38 -4.47
C ILE A 138 -4.98 -10.47 -4.49
N GLU A 139 -5.58 -10.74 -5.63
CA GLU A 139 -7.05 -10.88 -5.80
C GLU A 139 -7.62 -12.14 -5.16
N LYS A 140 -6.80 -13.07 -4.66
CA LYS A 140 -7.25 -14.21 -3.84
C LYS A 140 -7.74 -13.80 -2.44
N ILE A 141 -7.41 -12.60 -1.99
CA ILE A 141 -7.80 -12.10 -0.66
C ILE A 141 -9.24 -11.60 -0.75
N HIS A 142 -10.14 -12.18 0.04
CA HIS A 142 -11.58 -11.84 0.08
C HIS A 142 -11.97 -11.27 1.42
#